data_49e2576fc60014bcc8e63d19323f2040
#
_entry.id   49e2576fc60014bcc8e63d19323f2040
#
_cell.length_a   1.000
_cell.length_b   1.000
_cell.length_c   1.000
_cell.angle_alpha   90.00
_cell.angle_beta   90.00
_cell.angle_gamma   90.00
#
_symmetry.space_group_name_H-M   'P 1'
#
loop_
_entity.id
_entity.type
_entity.pdbx_description
1 polymer ?
#
loop_
_entity_poly.entity_id
_entity_poly.type
_entity_poly.pdbx_seq_one_letter_code
_entity_poly.pdbx_strand_id
1 'polypeptide(L)'
;ESQERMLIVLEKGKEEHAKKIFDKWNLDFAVIGKTTDSKKIELIFDNKKVAEIPIDLLAENAPIYDRPWKKTKLPQKLKFDKDEFKSLKLSDCLKKILSNSNISDKKWIWDQYDHTVMGDTIQKPGGDAGVVRVHGTNKAVAASVDSSALYCFSHPLTGGKQIVCESYRNLISVGAKAIAITNCLNFGNPEKEKNMGEFLSLIHI
;
A
#
# COMPACT_ATOMS: atom_id res chain seq x y z
N GLU A 1 5.20 12.11 -2.65
CA GLU A 1 5.60 13.41 -3.19
C GLU A 1 4.82 13.73 -4.46
N SER A 2 4.22 14.92 -4.51
CA SER A 2 3.42 15.36 -5.68
C SER A 2 4.26 15.82 -6.87
N GLN A 3 5.59 15.93 -6.71
CA GLN A 3 6.47 16.49 -7.74
C GLN A 3 7.15 15.42 -8.62
N GLU A 4 7.08 14.16 -8.25
CA GLU A 4 7.65 13.03 -8.98
C GLU A 4 9.14 13.19 -9.33
N ARG A 5 9.88 13.92 -8.47
CA ARG A 5 11.31 14.13 -8.65
C ARG A 5 12.09 12.95 -8.11
N MET A 6 13.09 12.52 -8.85
CA MET A 6 13.97 11.41 -8.48
C MET A 6 15.41 11.89 -8.37
N LEU A 7 16.10 11.51 -7.30
CA LEU A 7 17.52 11.73 -7.14
C LEU A 7 18.28 10.45 -7.51
N ILE A 8 19.21 10.55 -8.44
CA ILE A 8 19.98 9.41 -8.96
C ILE A 8 21.46 9.67 -8.73
N VAL A 9 22.18 8.69 -8.19
CA VAL A 9 23.63 8.73 -8.07
C VAL A 9 24.24 7.96 -9.24
N LEU A 10 25.08 8.62 -10.01
CA LEU A 10 25.75 8.07 -11.18
C LEU A 10 27.24 7.79 -10.91
N GLU A 11 27.80 6.85 -11.60
CA GLU A 11 29.24 6.71 -11.72
C GLU A 11 29.83 7.94 -12.42
N LYS A 12 31.03 8.33 -12.00
CA LYS A 12 31.74 9.49 -12.58
C LYS A 12 31.89 9.35 -14.09
N GLY A 13 31.51 10.38 -14.81
CA GLY A 13 31.60 10.45 -16.28
C GLY A 13 30.44 9.76 -17.02
N LYS A 14 29.37 9.35 -16.32
CA LYS A 14 28.17 8.77 -16.94
C LYS A 14 27.02 9.76 -17.15
N GLU A 15 27.24 11.03 -16.86
CA GLU A 15 26.22 12.08 -16.92
C GLU A 15 25.62 12.21 -18.34
N GLU A 16 26.46 12.22 -19.38
CA GLU A 16 26.02 12.29 -20.78
C GLU A 16 25.24 11.02 -21.22
N HIS A 17 25.60 9.86 -20.69
CA HIS A 17 24.87 8.63 -20.96
C HIS A 17 23.49 8.67 -20.33
N ALA A 18 23.39 9.10 -19.08
CA ALA A 18 22.12 9.28 -18.40
C ALA A 18 21.24 10.31 -19.16
N LYS A 19 21.80 11.46 -19.51
CA LYS A 19 21.08 12.50 -20.25
C LYS A 19 20.43 11.94 -21.51
N LYS A 20 21.15 11.16 -22.32
CA LYS A 20 20.59 10.56 -23.54
C LYS A 20 19.39 9.65 -23.26
N ILE A 21 19.38 8.97 -22.12
CA ILE A 21 18.24 8.13 -21.70
C ILE A 21 17.04 9.00 -21.33
N PHE A 22 17.26 10.08 -20.57
CA PHE A 22 16.17 10.99 -20.17
C PHE A 22 15.62 11.75 -21.39
N ASP A 23 16.48 12.24 -22.28
CA ASP A 23 16.07 12.92 -23.52
C ASP A 23 15.20 11.99 -24.41
N LYS A 24 15.53 10.69 -24.49
CA LYS A 24 14.73 9.70 -25.23
C LYS A 24 13.28 9.63 -24.74
N TRP A 25 13.05 9.84 -23.44
CA TRP A 25 11.75 9.77 -22.81
C TRP A 25 11.12 11.15 -22.54
N ASN A 26 11.74 12.21 -23.08
CA ASN A 26 11.33 13.61 -22.89
C ASN A 26 11.19 13.97 -21.39
N LEU A 27 12.19 13.58 -20.59
CA LEU A 27 12.27 13.85 -19.17
C LEU A 27 13.36 14.89 -18.89
N ASP A 28 13.09 15.77 -17.95
CA ASP A 28 14.08 16.73 -17.47
C ASP A 28 15.22 16.05 -16.73
N PHE A 29 16.44 16.51 -16.98
CA PHE A 29 17.65 16.02 -16.33
C PHE A 29 18.58 17.16 -15.97
N ALA A 30 19.07 17.18 -14.75
CA ALA A 30 20.06 18.14 -14.29
C ALA A 30 21.07 17.49 -13.34
N VAL A 31 22.34 17.80 -13.52
CA VAL A 31 23.39 17.46 -12.56
C VAL A 31 23.38 18.51 -11.45
N ILE A 32 22.91 18.11 -10.26
CA ILE A 32 22.70 19.01 -9.12
C ILE A 32 23.85 19.00 -8.11
N GLY A 33 24.81 18.11 -8.25
CA GLY A 33 25.92 18.00 -7.32
C GLY A 33 26.78 16.76 -7.53
N LYS A 34 27.60 16.47 -6.56
CA LYS A 34 28.45 15.30 -6.52
C LYS A 34 28.49 14.69 -5.12
N THR A 35 28.70 13.40 -5.03
CA THR A 35 28.98 12.71 -3.77
C THR A 35 30.37 13.05 -3.27
N THR A 36 30.52 13.20 -1.96
CA THR A 36 31.78 13.47 -1.26
C THR A 36 31.93 12.50 -0.07
N ASP A 37 33.11 12.42 0.48
CA ASP A 37 33.41 11.68 1.70
C ASP A 37 33.36 12.54 2.97
N SER A 38 32.91 13.79 2.84
CA SER A 38 32.84 14.76 3.95
C SER A 38 31.89 14.39 5.09
N LYS A 39 31.02 13.37 4.89
CA LYS A 39 29.93 13.00 5.80
C LYS A 39 28.97 14.14 6.10
N LYS A 40 28.82 15.07 5.17
CA LYS A 40 27.96 16.23 5.28
C LYS A 40 27.16 16.40 3.99
N ILE A 41 25.96 16.94 4.10
CA ILE A 41 25.22 17.52 2.99
C ILE A 41 25.52 18.99 2.95
N GLU A 42 26.09 19.47 1.86
CA GLU A 42 26.36 20.88 1.63
C GLU A 42 25.44 21.40 0.53
N LEU A 43 24.74 22.48 0.82
CA LEU A 43 23.92 23.19 -0.16
C LEU A 43 24.64 24.45 -0.61
N ILE A 44 24.82 24.56 -1.93
CA ILE A 44 25.48 25.71 -2.55
C ILE A 44 24.46 26.39 -3.47
N PHE A 45 24.25 27.67 -3.26
CA PHE A 45 23.39 28.51 -4.09
C PHE A 45 24.16 29.77 -4.50
N ASP A 46 24.17 30.13 -5.75
CA ASP A 46 24.95 31.24 -6.32
C ASP A 46 26.43 31.24 -5.87
N ASN A 47 27.08 30.08 -5.92
CA ASN A 47 28.46 29.84 -5.47
C ASN A 47 28.73 30.13 -4.00
N LYS A 48 27.71 30.25 -3.18
CA LYS A 48 27.83 30.43 -1.71
C LYS A 48 27.26 29.20 -1.03
N LYS A 49 27.98 28.70 -0.02
CA LYS A 49 27.44 27.66 0.87
C LYS A 49 26.35 28.29 1.74
N VAL A 50 25.12 27.82 1.54
CA VAL A 50 23.93 28.32 2.26
C VAL A 50 23.50 27.38 3.40
N ALA A 51 23.91 26.09 3.35
CA ALA A 51 23.68 25.15 4.44
C ALA A 51 24.76 24.07 4.46
N GLU A 52 25.01 23.55 5.64
CA GLU A 52 25.88 22.41 5.91
C GLU A 52 25.26 21.58 7.04
N ILE A 53 24.94 20.29 6.77
CA ILE A 53 24.27 19.42 7.71
C ILE A 53 25.04 18.09 7.79
N PRO A 54 25.49 17.65 8.99
CA PRO A 54 26.06 16.31 9.17
C PRO A 54 25.04 15.22 8.77
N ILE A 55 25.50 14.19 8.05
CA ILE A 55 24.62 13.11 7.55
C ILE A 55 24.04 12.29 8.70
N ASP A 56 24.80 12.05 9.74
CA ASP A 56 24.38 11.31 10.93
C ASP A 56 23.11 11.91 11.60
N LEU A 57 22.96 13.23 11.58
CA LEU A 57 21.73 13.89 12.07
C LEU A 57 20.49 13.55 11.24
N LEU A 58 20.67 13.25 9.96
CA LEU A 58 19.56 12.94 9.04
C LEU A 58 19.24 11.45 8.96
N ALA A 59 20.15 10.58 9.34
CA ALA A 59 20.03 9.14 9.22
C ALA A 59 20.17 8.42 10.57
N GLU A 60 21.38 8.30 11.10
CA GLU A 60 21.69 7.42 12.23
C GLU A 60 21.22 7.97 13.58
N ASN A 61 21.20 9.29 13.73
CA ASN A 61 20.75 9.97 14.95
C ASN A 61 19.25 10.32 14.94
N ALA A 62 18.49 9.80 13.96
CA ALA A 62 17.03 9.93 14.01
C ALA A 62 16.50 9.21 15.25
N PRO A 63 15.53 9.81 15.98
CA PRO A 63 15.05 9.21 17.22
C PRO A 63 14.34 7.86 16.94
N ILE A 64 14.80 6.84 17.62
CA ILE A 64 14.14 5.53 17.67
C ILE A 64 13.26 5.50 18.89
N TYR A 65 11.96 5.48 18.68
CA TYR A 65 10.99 5.51 19.78
C TYR A 65 10.68 4.09 20.27
N ASP A 66 10.86 3.83 21.55
CA ASP A 66 10.28 2.69 22.25
C ASP A 66 9.00 3.17 22.97
N ARG A 67 7.88 3.10 22.26
CA ARG A 67 6.61 3.61 22.76
C ARG A 67 5.94 2.60 23.67
N PRO A 68 5.40 3.03 24.84
CA PRO A 68 4.65 2.14 25.71
C PRO A 68 3.40 1.60 24.98
N TRP A 69 3.09 0.35 25.25
CA TRP A 69 1.93 -0.32 24.65
C TRP A 69 1.20 -1.24 25.63
N LYS A 70 -0.06 -1.48 25.33
CA LYS A 70 -0.90 -2.43 26.07
C LYS A 70 -1.34 -3.57 25.15
N LYS A 71 -1.22 -4.80 25.66
CA LYS A 71 -1.68 -5.99 24.92
C LYS A 71 -3.17 -5.86 24.56
N THR A 72 -3.49 -6.09 23.28
CA THR A 72 -4.87 -6.11 22.79
C THR A 72 -5.65 -7.22 23.49
N LYS A 73 -6.81 -6.88 24.01
CA LYS A 73 -7.74 -7.86 24.60
C LYS A 73 -8.51 -8.55 23.49
N LEU A 74 -8.70 -9.87 23.65
CA LEU A 74 -9.60 -10.60 22.76
C LEU A 74 -11.03 -10.08 22.92
N PRO A 75 -11.78 -9.90 21.82
CA PRO A 75 -13.19 -9.54 21.92
C PRO A 75 -13.98 -10.65 22.60
N GLN A 76 -15.05 -10.26 23.27
CA GLN A 76 -15.97 -11.26 23.82
C GLN A 76 -16.61 -12.05 22.67
N LYS A 77 -16.75 -13.37 22.86
CA LYS A 77 -17.49 -14.19 21.91
C LYS A 77 -18.93 -13.70 21.82
N LEU A 78 -19.37 -13.38 20.63
CA LEU A 78 -20.77 -13.08 20.38
C LEU A 78 -21.61 -14.33 20.66
N LYS A 79 -22.64 -14.15 21.47
CA LYS A 79 -23.66 -15.20 21.66
C LYS A 79 -24.70 -14.97 20.56
N PHE A 80 -24.83 -15.93 19.65
CA PHE A 80 -25.91 -15.94 18.67
C PHE A 80 -27.11 -16.69 19.25
N ASP A 81 -28.25 -16.03 19.28
CA ASP A 81 -29.50 -16.72 19.49
C ASP A 81 -29.91 -17.38 18.17
N LYS A 82 -29.79 -18.74 18.16
CA LYS A 82 -30.14 -19.50 16.95
C LYS A 82 -31.65 -19.44 16.65
N ASP A 83 -32.47 -19.14 17.63
CA ASP A 83 -33.91 -19.09 17.46
C ASP A 83 -34.34 -17.80 16.74
N GLU A 84 -33.58 -16.72 16.89
CA GLU A 84 -33.80 -15.48 16.19
C GLU A 84 -33.69 -15.65 14.65
N PHE A 85 -32.89 -16.60 14.20
CA PHE A 85 -32.70 -16.88 12.77
C PHE A 85 -33.70 -17.88 12.19
N LYS A 86 -34.37 -18.68 13.01
CA LYS A 86 -35.32 -19.70 12.54
C LYS A 86 -36.55 -19.12 11.85
N SER A 87 -36.95 -17.91 12.24
CA SER A 87 -38.11 -17.20 11.66
C SER A 87 -37.82 -16.43 10.37
N LEU A 88 -36.55 -16.30 10.01
CA LEU A 88 -36.14 -15.51 8.83
C LEU A 88 -36.33 -16.33 7.55
N LYS A 89 -37.07 -15.73 6.59
CA LYS A 89 -37.13 -16.28 5.24
C LYS A 89 -35.82 -15.99 4.51
N LEU A 90 -35.23 -17.03 3.92
CA LEU A 90 -33.95 -16.94 3.20
C LEU A 90 -34.01 -15.85 2.07
N SER A 91 -35.14 -15.77 1.36
CA SER A 91 -35.36 -14.75 0.31
C SER A 91 -35.27 -13.32 0.85
N ASP A 92 -35.79 -13.07 2.05
CA ASP A 92 -35.79 -11.73 2.63
C ASP A 92 -34.40 -11.35 3.16
N CYS A 93 -33.68 -12.34 3.71
CA CYS A 93 -32.27 -12.17 4.09
C CYS A 93 -31.40 -11.85 2.87
N LEU A 94 -31.57 -12.60 1.78
CA LEU A 94 -30.86 -12.36 0.52
C LEU A 94 -31.14 -10.96 -0.03
N LYS A 95 -32.39 -10.54 -0.09
CA LYS A 95 -32.77 -9.19 -0.53
C LYS A 95 -32.13 -8.10 0.33
N LYS A 96 -32.14 -8.25 1.66
CA LYS A 96 -31.49 -7.31 2.59
C LYS A 96 -29.98 -7.23 2.36
N ILE A 97 -29.32 -8.36 2.13
CA ILE A 97 -27.88 -8.39 1.86
C ILE A 97 -27.57 -7.67 0.54
N LEU A 98 -28.28 -8.04 -0.54
CA LEU A 98 -28.07 -7.46 -1.88
C LEU A 98 -28.43 -5.97 -1.97
N SER A 99 -29.36 -5.51 -1.14
CA SER A 99 -29.72 -4.07 -1.08
C SER A 99 -28.78 -3.24 -0.18
N ASN A 100 -27.83 -3.88 0.50
CA ASN A 100 -26.88 -3.16 1.35
C ASN A 100 -25.87 -2.42 0.49
N SER A 101 -25.63 -1.13 0.78
CA SER A 101 -24.71 -0.28 0.04
C SER A 101 -23.26 -0.83 0.01
N ASN A 102 -22.86 -1.60 1.01
CA ASN A 102 -21.52 -2.21 1.05
C ASN A 102 -21.36 -3.39 0.07
N ILE A 103 -22.49 -4.00 -0.36
CA ILE A 103 -22.50 -5.19 -1.22
C ILE A 103 -23.01 -4.85 -2.63
N SER A 104 -23.72 -3.75 -2.79
CA SER A 104 -24.24 -3.31 -4.08
C SER A 104 -23.12 -3.11 -5.10
N ASP A 105 -23.45 -3.27 -6.37
CA ASP A 105 -22.55 -3.05 -7.49
C ASP A 105 -21.94 -1.64 -7.45
N LYS A 106 -20.62 -1.56 -7.65
CA LYS A 106 -19.84 -0.33 -7.69
C LYS A 106 -19.45 0.08 -9.11
N LYS A 107 -20.08 -0.49 -10.12
CA LYS A 107 -19.76 -0.25 -11.52
C LYS A 107 -19.69 1.24 -11.85
N TRP A 108 -20.59 2.06 -11.32
CA TRP A 108 -20.61 3.50 -11.52
C TRP A 108 -19.30 4.22 -11.10
N ILE A 109 -18.51 3.63 -10.18
CA ILE A 109 -17.24 4.20 -9.73
C ILE A 109 -16.19 4.02 -10.83
N TRP A 110 -16.00 2.79 -11.32
CA TRP A 110 -14.92 2.53 -12.27
C TRP A 110 -15.27 2.85 -13.72
N ASP A 111 -16.55 2.97 -14.07
CA ASP A 111 -16.97 3.43 -15.41
C ASP A 111 -16.53 4.88 -15.70
N GLN A 112 -16.17 5.66 -14.68
CA GLN A 112 -15.67 7.02 -14.82
C GLN A 112 -14.18 7.07 -15.23
N TYR A 113 -13.46 5.97 -15.16
CA TYR A 113 -12.03 5.92 -15.37
C TYR A 113 -11.66 5.00 -16.52
N ASP A 114 -10.65 5.41 -17.29
CA ASP A 114 -10.06 4.53 -18.29
C ASP A 114 -9.21 3.45 -17.62
N HIS A 115 -9.64 2.21 -17.74
CA HIS A 115 -8.95 1.04 -17.25
C HIS A 115 -8.31 0.22 -18.39
N THR A 116 -8.30 0.75 -19.61
CA THR A 116 -7.78 0.07 -20.80
C THR A 116 -6.54 0.73 -21.38
N VAL A 117 -5.91 1.63 -20.63
CA VAL A 117 -4.69 2.34 -21.04
C VAL A 117 -3.64 1.37 -21.58
N MET A 118 -3.06 1.70 -22.74
CA MET A 118 -2.10 0.87 -23.50
C MET A 118 -2.64 -0.50 -23.93
N GLY A 119 -3.90 -0.82 -23.70
CA GLY A 119 -4.51 -2.10 -24.04
C GLY A 119 -3.97 -3.29 -23.27
N ASP A 120 -3.47 -3.08 -22.06
CA ASP A 120 -2.80 -4.10 -21.26
C ASP A 120 -3.69 -4.82 -20.26
N THR A 121 -4.89 -4.31 -20.05
CA THR A 121 -5.83 -4.89 -19.08
C THR A 121 -6.37 -6.23 -19.57
N ILE A 122 -6.06 -7.31 -18.84
CA ILE A 122 -6.59 -8.65 -19.07
C ILE A 122 -7.88 -8.84 -18.25
N GLN A 123 -7.82 -8.58 -16.94
CA GLN A 123 -8.97 -8.61 -16.05
C GLN A 123 -9.44 -7.19 -15.78
N LYS A 124 -10.64 -6.87 -16.25
CA LYS A 124 -11.31 -5.57 -16.04
C LYS A 124 -11.79 -5.41 -14.60
N PRO A 125 -12.06 -4.16 -14.16
CA PRO A 125 -12.74 -3.90 -12.90
C PRO A 125 -14.03 -4.70 -12.75
N GLY A 126 -14.34 -5.09 -11.52
CA GLY A 126 -15.48 -5.97 -11.18
C GLY A 126 -15.07 -7.44 -10.97
N GLY A 127 -13.81 -7.81 -11.25
CA GLY A 127 -13.23 -9.08 -10.83
C GLY A 127 -12.54 -8.96 -9.46
N ASP A 128 -12.01 -10.09 -8.96
CA ASP A 128 -11.41 -10.16 -7.63
C ASP A 128 -10.00 -9.54 -7.57
N ALA A 129 -9.32 -9.43 -8.71
CA ALA A 129 -8.01 -8.78 -8.84
C ALA A 129 -7.86 -8.13 -10.21
N GLY A 130 -7.10 -7.06 -10.28
CA GLY A 130 -6.66 -6.48 -11.55
C GLY A 130 -5.54 -7.32 -12.16
N VAL A 131 -5.60 -7.57 -13.48
CA VAL A 131 -4.57 -8.33 -14.19
C VAL A 131 -4.15 -7.55 -15.43
N VAL A 132 -2.86 -7.29 -15.56
CA VAL A 132 -2.25 -6.60 -16.71
C VAL A 132 -1.16 -7.47 -17.33
N ARG A 133 -1.06 -7.44 -18.64
CA ARG A 133 -0.01 -8.19 -19.36
C ARG A 133 1.34 -7.49 -19.27
N VAL A 134 2.39 -8.28 -19.39
CA VAL A 134 3.76 -7.79 -19.54
C VAL A 134 4.16 -7.89 -21.02
N HIS A 135 4.35 -6.73 -21.67
CA HIS A 135 4.70 -6.66 -23.09
C HIS A 135 5.93 -7.52 -23.45
N GLY A 136 5.89 -8.12 -24.65
CA GLY A 136 6.98 -8.95 -25.15
C GLY A 136 7.13 -10.31 -24.45
N THR A 137 6.17 -10.69 -23.60
CA THR A 137 6.16 -11.97 -22.88
C THR A 137 4.78 -12.62 -22.87
N ASN A 138 4.73 -13.89 -22.46
CA ASN A 138 3.48 -14.60 -22.18
C ASN A 138 3.10 -14.50 -20.68
N LYS A 139 3.52 -13.43 -20.00
CA LYS A 139 3.31 -13.23 -18.57
C LYS A 139 2.33 -12.07 -18.32
N ALA A 140 1.70 -12.13 -17.16
CA ALA A 140 0.88 -11.06 -16.61
C ALA A 140 1.23 -10.83 -15.14
N VAL A 141 0.91 -9.66 -14.64
CA VAL A 141 0.98 -9.30 -13.22
C VAL A 141 -0.44 -9.10 -12.72
N ALA A 142 -0.75 -9.74 -11.59
CA ALA A 142 -2.01 -9.54 -10.90
C ALA A 142 -1.78 -8.85 -9.56
N ALA A 143 -2.71 -7.97 -9.18
CA ALA A 143 -2.71 -7.29 -7.89
C ALA A 143 -4.13 -7.21 -7.33
N SER A 144 -4.28 -7.50 -6.04
CA SER A 144 -5.49 -7.19 -5.26
C SER A 144 -5.18 -6.21 -4.15
N VAL A 145 -6.19 -5.45 -3.74
CA VAL A 145 -6.12 -4.51 -2.61
C VAL A 145 -7.29 -4.82 -1.69
N ASP A 146 -6.98 -5.28 -0.50
CA ASP A 146 -7.97 -5.76 0.44
C ASP A 146 -7.82 -5.06 1.79
N SER A 147 -8.94 -4.74 2.43
CA SER A 147 -8.98 -4.15 3.76
C SER A 147 -10.32 -4.43 4.44
N SER A 148 -10.28 -4.69 5.75
CA SER A 148 -11.46 -4.79 6.59
C SER A 148 -11.22 -4.08 7.92
N ALA A 149 -11.51 -2.78 7.95
CA ALA A 149 -11.29 -1.93 9.11
C ALA A 149 -12.05 -2.44 10.36
N LEU A 150 -13.27 -2.93 10.20
CA LEU A 150 -14.09 -3.46 11.30
C LEU A 150 -13.50 -4.74 11.90
N TYR A 151 -12.93 -5.62 11.09
CA TYR A 151 -12.28 -6.83 11.59
C TYR A 151 -10.99 -6.49 12.33
N CYS A 152 -10.17 -5.60 11.80
CA CYS A 152 -8.97 -5.13 12.48
C CYS A 152 -9.30 -4.37 13.77
N PHE A 153 -10.36 -3.56 13.78
CA PHE A 153 -10.82 -2.89 14.98
C PHE A 153 -11.30 -3.88 16.07
N SER A 154 -12.00 -4.93 15.66
CA SER A 154 -12.46 -5.97 16.60
C SER A 154 -11.31 -6.78 17.18
N HIS A 155 -10.38 -7.22 16.35
CA HIS A 155 -9.18 -7.95 16.76
C HIS A 155 -8.07 -7.82 15.72
N PRO A 156 -7.07 -6.94 15.90
CA PRO A 156 -6.09 -6.60 14.87
C PRO A 156 -5.38 -7.81 14.24
N LEU A 157 -4.84 -8.73 15.06
CA LEU A 157 -4.14 -9.92 14.55
C LEU A 157 -5.05 -10.80 13.67
N THR A 158 -6.26 -11.09 14.13
CA THR A 158 -7.19 -11.96 13.38
C THR A 158 -7.71 -11.24 12.14
N GLY A 159 -8.05 -9.95 12.26
CA GLY A 159 -8.48 -9.11 11.15
C GLY A 159 -7.40 -9.04 10.07
N GLY A 160 -6.15 -8.81 10.46
CA GLY A 160 -5.02 -8.80 9.53
C GLY A 160 -4.84 -10.15 8.81
N LYS A 161 -4.88 -11.27 9.53
CA LYS A 161 -4.83 -12.61 8.92
C LYS A 161 -5.96 -12.84 7.92
N GLN A 162 -7.17 -12.38 8.22
CA GLN A 162 -8.31 -12.48 7.31
C GLN A 162 -8.06 -11.67 6.02
N ILE A 163 -7.56 -10.45 6.13
CA ILE A 163 -7.24 -9.59 4.97
C ILE A 163 -6.17 -10.25 4.09
N VAL A 164 -5.09 -10.77 4.67
CA VAL A 164 -4.05 -11.49 3.90
C VAL A 164 -4.63 -12.71 3.19
N CYS A 165 -5.47 -13.49 3.87
CA CYS A 165 -6.13 -14.64 3.26
C CYS A 165 -7.10 -14.25 2.14
N GLU A 166 -7.81 -13.14 2.29
CA GLU A 166 -8.72 -12.59 1.29
C GLU A 166 -7.94 -12.19 0.04
N SER A 167 -6.90 -11.37 0.21
CA SER A 167 -6.03 -10.93 -0.87
C SER A 167 -5.40 -12.12 -1.62
N TYR A 168 -4.93 -13.14 -0.90
CA TYR A 168 -4.42 -14.36 -1.49
C TYR A 168 -5.47 -15.08 -2.34
N ARG A 169 -6.70 -15.26 -1.84
CA ARG A 169 -7.78 -15.92 -2.57
C ARG A 169 -8.20 -15.13 -3.81
N ASN A 170 -8.23 -13.80 -3.71
CA ASN A 170 -8.56 -12.93 -4.83
C ASN A 170 -7.55 -13.08 -5.97
N LEU A 171 -6.26 -13.21 -5.68
CA LEU A 171 -5.24 -13.51 -6.68
C LEU A 171 -5.41 -14.89 -7.30
N ILE A 172 -5.70 -15.91 -6.49
CA ILE A 172 -5.91 -17.28 -6.99
C ILE A 172 -7.15 -17.36 -7.88
N SER A 173 -8.23 -16.64 -7.55
CA SER A 173 -9.48 -16.67 -8.33
C SER A 173 -9.30 -16.18 -9.78
N VAL A 174 -8.33 -15.29 -10.03
CA VAL A 174 -7.96 -14.83 -11.38
C VAL A 174 -6.84 -15.66 -12.01
N GLY A 175 -6.45 -16.79 -11.40
CA GLY A 175 -5.43 -17.70 -11.91
C GLY A 175 -3.98 -17.27 -11.62
N ALA A 176 -3.77 -16.29 -10.77
CA ALA A 176 -2.44 -15.80 -10.43
C ALA A 176 -1.84 -16.58 -9.24
N LYS A 177 -0.51 -16.58 -9.17
CA LYS A 177 0.25 -17.07 -8.01
C LYS A 177 0.66 -15.87 -7.14
N ALA A 178 0.24 -15.84 -5.89
CA ALA A 178 0.70 -14.82 -4.93
C ALA A 178 2.20 -14.99 -4.66
N ILE A 179 2.98 -13.93 -4.84
CA ILE A 179 4.45 -13.94 -4.71
C ILE A 179 4.98 -12.90 -3.73
N ALA A 180 4.22 -11.86 -3.46
CA ALA A 180 4.60 -10.77 -2.57
C ALA A 180 3.39 -10.08 -1.99
N ILE A 181 3.58 -9.37 -0.88
CA ILE A 181 2.60 -8.51 -0.23
C ILE A 181 3.27 -7.22 0.20
N THR A 182 2.52 -6.12 0.16
CA THR A 182 2.89 -4.84 0.77
C THR A 182 1.87 -4.44 1.82
N ASN A 183 2.31 -3.76 2.85
CA ASN A 183 1.46 -3.25 3.91
C ASN A 183 1.26 -1.75 3.77
N CYS A 184 0.01 -1.31 3.97
CA CYS A 184 -0.32 0.09 4.21
C CYS A 184 -1.13 0.18 5.52
N LEU A 185 -0.42 0.37 6.63
CA LEU A 185 -1.00 0.30 7.97
C LEU A 185 -1.42 1.68 8.45
N ASN A 186 -2.73 1.88 8.61
CA ASN A 186 -3.32 3.11 9.11
C ASN A 186 -3.99 2.85 10.46
N PHE A 187 -3.34 3.29 11.52
CA PHE A 187 -3.81 3.17 12.90
C PHE A 187 -3.99 4.54 13.54
N GLY A 188 -4.68 4.57 14.68
CA GLY A 188 -4.75 5.77 15.49
C GLY A 188 -3.38 6.16 16.07
N ASN A 189 -3.29 7.34 16.70
CA ASN A 189 -2.05 7.90 17.24
C ASN A 189 -1.29 6.86 18.11
N PRO A 190 -0.05 6.47 17.73
CA PRO A 190 0.76 5.48 18.43
C PRO A 190 1.26 5.94 19.81
N GLU A 191 1.11 7.21 20.18
CA GLU A 191 1.40 7.71 21.52
C GLU A 191 0.39 7.20 22.56
N LYS A 192 -0.78 6.74 22.09
CA LYS A 192 -1.75 6.06 22.94
C LYS A 192 -1.39 4.58 23.03
N GLU A 193 -1.08 4.11 24.25
CA GLU A 193 -0.65 2.72 24.52
C GLU A 193 -1.58 1.66 23.91
N LYS A 194 -2.88 1.91 23.88
CA LYS A 194 -3.87 1.02 23.26
C LYS A 194 -3.64 0.92 21.77
N ASN A 195 -3.53 2.06 21.07
CA ASN A 195 -3.35 2.10 19.62
C ASN A 195 -2.01 1.47 19.22
N MET A 196 -0.96 1.74 19.99
CA MET A 196 0.35 1.11 19.77
C MET A 196 0.27 -0.41 19.95
N GLY A 197 -0.45 -0.91 20.95
CA GLY A 197 -0.67 -2.34 21.14
C GLY A 197 -1.48 -2.99 20.01
N GLU A 198 -2.47 -2.31 19.47
CA GLU A 198 -3.24 -2.76 18.31
C GLU A 198 -2.37 -2.85 17.05
N PHE A 199 -1.56 -1.83 16.82
CA PHE A 199 -0.59 -1.78 15.72
C PHE A 199 0.42 -2.93 15.82
N LEU A 200 1.08 -3.10 16.97
CA LEU A 200 2.01 -4.20 17.21
C LEU A 200 1.35 -5.58 17.07
N SER A 201 0.10 -5.72 17.50
CA SER A 201 -0.64 -6.97 17.35
C SER A 201 -0.87 -7.34 15.88
N LEU A 202 -1.05 -6.35 15.01
CA LEU A 202 -1.29 -6.60 13.59
C LEU A 202 -0.01 -6.91 12.82
N ILE A 203 1.10 -6.24 13.09
CA ILE A 203 2.36 -6.44 12.34
C ILE A 203 2.99 -7.82 12.54
N HIS A 204 2.53 -8.59 13.51
CA HIS A 204 2.97 -9.97 13.76
C HIS A 204 2.08 -11.01 13.05
N ILE A 205 1.48 -10.69 11.92
CA ILE A 205 0.63 -11.59 11.11
C ILE A 205 1.47 -12.73 10.52
#